data_bc01817cfb87ed3205102b3eb49accc5
#
_entry.id   bc01817cfb87ed3205102b3eb49accc5
#
_cell.length_a   1.000
_cell.length_b   1.000
_cell.length_c   1.000
_cell.angle_alpha   90.00
_cell.angle_beta   90.00
_cell.angle_gamma   90.00
#
_symmetry.space_group_name_H-M   'P 1'
#
loop_
_entity.id
_entity.type
_entity.pdbx_description
1 polymer ?
#
loop_
_entity_poly.entity_id
_entity_poly.type
_entity_poly.pdbx_seq_one_letter_code
_entity_poly.pdbx_strand_id
1 'polypeptide(L)'
;MEKKWIYFGVFLDSISKAKNLSALETNGIVVPNDWKRFNHHMTIAFNNGSKEVYDLYKYYQIYLENPSMETDITLTINGIGVSDDAIALRVDWRLPIANKTPHITMATPQTGKPVNSNKITEWVDIEPYTIKGVMRKFEK
;
A
#
# COMPACT_ATOMS: atom_id res chain seq x y z
N MET A 1 26.77 5.57 11.59
CA MET A 1 26.21 5.65 10.24
C MET A 1 24.70 5.44 10.31
N GLU A 2 23.95 6.40 9.82
CA GLU A 2 22.51 6.28 9.83
C GLU A 2 22.03 5.25 8.81
N LYS A 3 21.03 4.47 9.21
CA LYS A 3 20.39 3.56 8.26
C LYS A 3 19.54 4.35 7.29
N LYS A 4 19.72 4.10 6.02
CA LYS A 4 18.87 4.72 5.00
C LYS A 4 17.54 3.99 4.95
N TRP A 5 16.46 4.74 5.00
CA TRP A 5 15.15 4.17 4.74
C TRP A 5 14.96 3.98 3.23
N ILE A 6 14.25 2.92 2.86
CA ILE A 6 13.98 2.57 1.47
C ILE A 6 12.60 3.09 1.05
N TYR A 7 11.61 2.87 1.89
CA TYR A 7 10.27 3.40 1.68
C TYR A 7 9.56 3.51 3.02
N PHE A 8 8.46 4.26 3.04
CA PHE A 8 7.59 4.27 4.21
C PHE A 8 6.13 4.22 3.74
N GLY A 9 5.27 3.80 4.64
CA GLY A 9 3.85 3.66 4.38
C GLY A 9 3.09 3.13 5.57
N VAL A 10 1.86 2.70 5.33
CA VAL A 10 0.99 2.13 6.35
C VAL A 10 1.05 0.61 6.24
N PHE A 11 1.55 -0.04 7.29
CA PHE A 11 1.71 -1.50 7.35
C PHE A 11 0.51 -2.12 8.05
N LEU A 12 -0.13 -3.08 7.40
CA LEU A 12 -1.42 -3.63 7.80
C LEU A 12 -1.30 -4.66 8.91
N ASP A 13 -2.32 -4.72 9.79
CA ASP A 13 -2.43 -5.79 10.76
C ASP A 13 -3.04 -7.06 10.13
N SER A 14 -3.04 -8.16 10.89
CA SER A 14 -3.50 -9.48 10.39
C SER A 14 -4.98 -9.49 10.01
N ILE A 15 -5.79 -8.80 10.79
CA ILE A 15 -7.24 -8.74 10.54
C ILE A 15 -7.51 -7.98 9.24
N SER A 16 -6.79 -6.89 9.03
CA SER A 16 -6.92 -6.09 7.80
C SER A 16 -6.49 -6.88 6.57
N LYS A 17 -5.41 -7.64 6.67
CA LYS A 17 -4.98 -8.52 5.58
C LYS A 17 -6.04 -9.54 5.21
N ALA A 18 -6.70 -10.13 6.20
CA ALA A 18 -7.78 -11.10 5.98
C ALA A 18 -8.99 -10.44 5.31
N LYS A 19 -9.33 -9.21 5.71
CA LYS A 19 -10.41 -8.45 5.06
C LYS A 19 -10.11 -8.20 3.59
N ASN A 20 -8.87 -7.89 3.26
CA ASN A 20 -8.48 -7.66 1.87
C ASN A 20 -8.62 -8.92 1.02
N LEU A 21 -8.23 -10.07 1.54
CA LEU A 21 -8.41 -11.35 0.83
C LEU A 21 -9.87 -11.66 0.62
N SER A 22 -10.69 -11.44 1.65
CA SER A 22 -12.14 -11.63 1.56
C SER A 22 -12.78 -10.72 0.53
N ALA A 23 -12.30 -9.47 0.42
CA ALA A 23 -12.81 -8.51 -0.56
C ALA A 23 -12.55 -8.96 -1.99
N LEU A 24 -11.36 -9.50 -2.27
CA LEU A 24 -11.07 -10.05 -3.59
C LEU A 24 -12.03 -11.18 -3.92
N GLU A 25 -12.20 -12.12 -3.00
CA GLU A 25 -13.09 -13.27 -3.18
C GLU A 25 -14.53 -12.83 -3.40
N THR A 26 -15.04 -11.93 -2.55
CA THR A 26 -16.41 -11.40 -2.65
C THR A 26 -16.67 -10.73 -3.99
N ASN A 27 -15.66 -10.10 -4.58
CA ASN A 27 -15.78 -9.41 -5.86
C ASN A 27 -15.38 -10.28 -7.06
N GLY A 28 -15.22 -11.58 -6.85
CA GLY A 28 -14.96 -12.53 -7.93
C GLY A 28 -13.56 -12.47 -8.50
N ILE A 29 -12.60 -11.90 -7.77
CA ILE A 29 -11.22 -11.79 -8.22
C ILE A 29 -10.44 -13.01 -7.76
N VAL A 30 -9.93 -13.78 -8.70
CA VAL A 30 -9.11 -14.96 -8.43
C VAL A 30 -7.65 -14.61 -8.74
N VAL A 31 -6.78 -14.73 -7.72
CA VAL A 31 -5.35 -14.55 -7.91
C VAL A 31 -4.78 -15.83 -8.54
N PRO A 32 -4.12 -15.74 -9.71
CA PRO A 32 -3.51 -16.93 -10.30
C PRO A 32 -2.54 -17.61 -9.33
N ASN A 33 -2.55 -18.94 -9.32
CA ASN A 33 -1.77 -19.73 -8.36
C ASN A 33 -0.26 -19.50 -8.44
N ASP A 34 0.24 -19.16 -9.62
CA ASP A 34 1.66 -18.93 -9.85
C ASP A 34 2.09 -17.47 -9.62
N TRP A 35 1.16 -16.61 -9.22
CA TRP A 35 1.51 -15.21 -8.92
C TRP A 35 2.06 -15.09 -7.51
N LYS A 36 3.00 -14.13 -7.33
CA LYS A 36 3.48 -13.73 -6.00
C LYS A 36 2.40 -12.93 -5.28
N ARG A 37 2.23 -13.20 -3.99
CA ARG A 37 1.21 -12.55 -3.17
C ARG A 37 1.87 -11.56 -2.21
N PHE A 38 1.23 -10.41 -2.07
CA PHE A 38 1.68 -9.32 -1.19
C PHE A 38 0.61 -9.05 -0.12
N ASN A 39 0.00 -7.89 -0.09
CA ASN A 39 -1.03 -7.54 0.92
C ASN A 39 -0.38 -7.14 2.24
N HIS A 40 0.67 -6.32 2.18
CA HIS A 40 1.44 -5.95 3.36
C HIS A 40 1.24 -4.50 3.78
N HIS A 41 1.17 -3.58 2.84
CA HIS A 41 1.17 -2.16 3.15
C HIS A 41 0.69 -1.31 1.99
N MET A 42 0.34 -0.05 2.32
CA MET A 42 0.18 1.01 1.33
C MET A 42 1.44 1.87 1.37
N THR A 43 2.18 1.93 0.28
CA THR A 43 3.39 2.76 0.19
C THR A 43 3.01 4.22 0.02
N ILE A 44 3.60 5.10 0.84
CA ILE A 44 3.44 6.54 0.69
C ILE A 44 4.54 7.11 -0.19
N ALA A 45 5.79 6.70 0.02
CA ALA A 45 6.90 7.16 -0.82
C ALA A 45 8.09 6.22 -0.75
N PHE A 46 8.77 6.07 -1.90
CA PHE A 46 10.09 5.46 -1.96
C PHE A 46 11.16 6.54 -1.86
N ASN A 47 12.28 6.23 -1.22
CA ASN A 47 13.39 7.15 -1.08
C ASN A 47 14.16 7.24 -2.40
N ASN A 48 13.83 8.22 -3.21
CA ASN A 48 14.49 8.49 -4.50
C ASN A 48 15.44 9.69 -4.44
N GLY A 49 15.67 10.24 -3.24
CA GLY A 49 16.54 11.39 -3.05
C GLY A 49 15.95 12.73 -3.48
N SER A 50 14.70 12.78 -3.93
CA SER A 50 14.07 14.02 -4.39
C SER A 50 13.59 14.88 -3.23
N LYS A 51 13.42 16.18 -3.51
CA LYS A 51 12.88 17.12 -2.55
C LYS A 51 11.44 16.78 -2.18
N GLU A 52 10.63 16.36 -3.15
CA GLU A 52 9.24 15.98 -2.93
C GLU A 52 9.13 14.85 -1.92
N VAL A 53 9.97 13.82 -2.05
CA VAL A 53 9.96 12.69 -1.12
C VAL A 53 10.50 13.10 0.24
N TYR A 54 11.50 13.95 0.29
CA TYR A 54 12.00 14.49 1.56
C TYR A 54 10.91 15.27 2.30
N ASP A 55 10.14 16.09 1.58
CA ASP A 55 9.04 16.85 2.17
C ASP A 55 7.93 15.93 2.68
N LEU A 56 7.65 14.83 1.96
CA LEU A 56 6.71 13.81 2.43
C LEU A 56 7.20 13.15 3.72
N TYR A 57 8.47 12.79 3.78
CA TYR A 57 9.05 12.20 4.99
C TYR A 57 8.88 13.15 6.17
N LYS A 58 9.18 14.43 5.99
CA LYS A 58 9.05 15.44 7.06
C LYS A 58 7.60 15.60 7.50
N TYR A 59 6.66 15.49 6.59
CA TYR A 59 5.23 15.57 6.94
C TYR A 59 4.83 14.47 7.91
N TYR A 60 5.36 13.26 7.73
CA TYR A 60 5.03 12.10 8.57
C TYR A 60 6.08 11.79 9.63
N GLN A 61 7.09 12.63 9.77
CA GLN A 61 8.28 12.37 10.59
C GLN A 61 7.96 11.96 12.04
N ILE A 62 6.98 12.60 12.64
CA ILE A 62 6.61 12.33 14.03
C ILE A 62 6.21 10.85 14.22
N TYR A 63 5.52 10.28 13.26
CA TYR A 63 5.12 8.87 13.31
C TYR A 63 6.26 7.93 12.95
N LEU A 64 7.10 8.34 12.01
CA LEU A 64 8.17 7.49 11.49
C LEU A 64 9.36 7.38 12.43
N GLU A 65 9.61 8.41 13.25
CA GLU A 65 10.78 8.47 14.13
C GLU A 65 10.45 8.27 15.61
N ASN A 66 9.19 8.05 15.94
CA ASN A 66 8.73 7.83 17.32
C ASN A 66 7.89 6.56 17.40
N PRO A 67 8.53 5.37 17.46
CA PRO A 67 7.79 4.11 17.52
C PRO A 67 6.80 4.02 18.68
N SER A 68 7.06 4.76 19.77
CA SER A 68 6.13 4.81 20.92
C SER A 68 4.83 5.54 20.61
N MET A 69 4.76 6.24 19.49
CA MET A 69 3.55 6.93 19.04
C MET A 69 2.78 6.10 18.01
N GLU A 70 2.92 4.78 18.06
CA GLU A 70 2.13 3.90 17.20
C GLU A 70 0.66 4.17 17.41
N THR A 71 0.02 4.62 16.35
CA THR A 71 -1.42 4.90 16.35
C THR A 71 -2.01 4.15 15.17
N ASP A 72 -3.13 3.49 15.41
CA ASP A 72 -3.85 2.82 14.34
C ASP A 72 -4.32 3.86 13.33
N ILE A 73 -3.91 3.65 12.09
CA ILE A 73 -4.33 4.47 10.96
C ILE A 73 -5.39 3.69 10.20
N THR A 74 -6.56 4.30 10.03
CA THR A 74 -7.65 3.67 9.29
C THR A 74 -7.53 4.00 7.80
N LEU A 75 -7.59 2.98 6.98
CA LEU A 75 -7.64 3.12 5.53
C LEU A 75 -9.01 2.67 5.03
N THR A 76 -9.56 3.40 4.07
CA THR A 76 -10.80 3.01 3.39
C THR A 76 -10.46 2.45 2.02
N ILE A 77 -10.87 1.22 1.78
CA ILE A 77 -10.70 0.54 0.50
C ILE A 77 -11.97 0.76 -0.31
N ASN A 78 -11.85 1.23 -1.55
CA ASN A 78 -13.02 1.57 -2.37
C ASN A 78 -12.95 1.09 -3.82
N GLY A 79 -11.92 0.32 -4.18
CA GLY A 79 -11.81 -0.16 -5.55
C GLY A 79 -10.83 -1.30 -5.70
N ILE A 80 -10.92 -1.99 -6.83
CA ILE A 80 -10.00 -3.06 -7.22
C ILE A 80 -9.49 -2.77 -8.62
N GLY A 81 -8.18 -2.87 -8.80
CA GLY A 81 -7.54 -2.77 -10.11
C GLY A 81 -6.92 -4.10 -10.49
N VAL A 82 -7.14 -4.52 -11.72
CA VAL A 82 -6.56 -5.75 -12.27
C VAL A 82 -5.96 -5.42 -13.63
N SER A 83 -4.70 -5.81 -13.80
CA SER A 83 -4.04 -5.73 -15.09
C SER A 83 -3.30 -7.05 -15.35
N ASP A 84 -2.65 -7.15 -16.49
CA ASP A 84 -1.83 -8.34 -16.80
C ASP A 84 -0.65 -8.47 -15.83
N ASP A 85 -0.27 -7.38 -15.17
CA ASP A 85 0.95 -7.30 -14.37
C ASP A 85 0.70 -7.15 -12.87
N ALA A 86 -0.54 -6.91 -12.43
CA ALA A 86 -0.80 -6.66 -11.01
C ALA A 86 -2.28 -6.74 -10.65
N ILE A 87 -2.52 -7.07 -9.38
CA ILE A 87 -3.83 -6.92 -8.73
C ILE A 87 -3.60 -6.04 -7.51
N ALA A 88 -4.41 -5.01 -7.34
CA ALA A 88 -4.28 -4.07 -6.24
C ALA A 88 -5.63 -3.59 -5.74
N LEU A 89 -5.64 -3.11 -4.50
CA LEU A 89 -6.81 -2.48 -3.88
C LEU A 89 -6.57 -0.98 -3.83
N ARG A 90 -7.56 -0.20 -4.26
CA ARG A 90 -7.48 1.26 -4.22
C ARG A 90 -7.88 1.77 -2.84
N VAL A 91 -7.07 2.70 -2.33
CA VAL A 91 -7.29 3.33 -1.02
C VAL A 91 -7.76 4.76 -1.22
N ASP A 92 -8.80 5.17 -0.51
CA ASP A 92 -9.21 6.56 -0.43
C ASP A 92 -8.32 7.26 0.60
N TRP A 93 -7.20 7.81 0.13
CA TRP A 93 -6.20 8.48 0.96
C TRP A 93 -6.05 9.93 0.49
N ARG A 94 -6.31 10.87 1.36
CA ARG A 94 -6.36 12.29 1.00
C ARG A 94 -5.22 13.12 1.57
N LEU A 95 -4.32 12.49 2.29
CA LEU A 95 -3.12 13.16 2.81
C LEU A 95 -2.01 13.10 1.76
N PRO A 96 -0.93 13.87 1.93
CA PRO A 96 0.16 13.87 0.95
C PRO A 96 0.71 12.46 0.70
N ILE A 97 0.90 12.13 -0.56
CA ILE A 97 1.38 10.82 -1.01
C ILE A 97 2.05 10.96 -2.38
N ALA A 98 3.07 10.15 -2.64
CA ALA A 98 3.80 10.19 -3.90
C ALA A 98 3.01 9.56 -5.05
N ASN A 99 2.23 8.53 -4.77
CA ASN A 99 1.49 7.83 -5.82
C ASN A 99 0.19 8.56 -6.19
N LYS A 100 -0.07 8.65 -7.48
CA LYS A 100 -1.26 9.29 -8.01
C LYS A 100 -2.53 8.59 -7.55
N THR A 101 -2.50 7.26 -7.49
CA THR A 101 -3.61 6.45 -6.98
C THR A 101 -3.11 5.64 -5.80
N PRO A 102 -3.46 6.02 -4.56
CA PRO A 102 -3.07 5.25 -3.39
C PRO A 102 -3.63 3.83 -3.45
N HIS A 103 -2.79 2.84 -3.15
CA HIS A 103 -3.19 1.44 -3.32
C HIS A 103 -2.36 0.50 -2.46
N ILE A 104 -2.88 -0.72 -2.29
CA ILE A 104 -2.18 -1.85 -1.69
C ILE A 104 -2.00 -2.90 -2.77
N THR A 105 -0.76 -3.26 -3.08
CA THR A 105 -0.48 -4.33 -4.04
C THR A 105 -0.86 -5.66 -3.43
N MET A 106 -1.67 -6.44 -4.14
CA MET A 106 -2.14 -7.75 -3.68
C MET A 106 -1.37 -8.88 -4.32
N ALA A 107 -1.06 -8.79 -5.60
CA ALA A 107 -0.35 -9.86 -6.31
C ALA A 107 0.27 -9.35 -7.61
N THR A 108 1.33 -10.02 -8.05
CA THR A 108 1.97 -9.81 -9.36
C THR A 108 2.41 -11.14 -9.93
N PRO A 109 2.62 -11.26 -11.26
CA PRO A 109 3.30 -12.43 -11.82
C PRO A 109 4.66 -12.68 -11.17
N GLN A 110 5.18 -13.89 -11.27
CA GLN A 110 6.45 -14.27 -10.62
C GLN A 110 7.63 -13.36 -10.97
N THR A 111 7.66 -12.86 -12.19
CA THR A 111 8.71 -11.93 -12.65
C THR A 111 8.36 -10.48 -12.40
N GLY A 112 7.17 -10.21 -11.87
CA GLY A 112 6.68 -8.86 -11.63
C GLY A 112 7.16 -8.28 -10.31
N LYS A 113 6.98 -6.97 -10.16
CA LYS A 113 7.31 -6.22 -8.95
C LYS A 113 6.08 -5.48 -8.46
N PRO A 114 5.96 -5.22 -7.13
CA PRO A 114 4.83 -4.46 -6.58
C PRO A 114 4.59 -3.11 -7.28
N VAL A 115 5.65 -2.48 -7.79
CA VAL A 115 5.56 -1.21 -8.51
C VAL A 115 4.68 -1.31 -9.78
N ASN A 116 4.43 -2.51 -10.29
CA ASN A 116 3.53 -2.71 -11.44
C ASN A 116 2.12 -2.18 -11.16
N SER A 117 1.71 -2.13 -9.89
CA SER A 117 0.41 -1.56 -9.51
C SER A 117 0.27 -0.09 -9.87
N ASN A 118 1.40 0.63 -9.97
CA ASN A 118 1.39 2.05 -10.36
C ASN A 118 0.92 2.25 -11.81
N LYS A 119 0.93 1.21 -12.60
CA LYS A 119 0.53 1.25 -14.02
C LYS A 119 -0.93 0.85 -14.24
N ILE A 120 -1.64 0.46 -13.19
CA ILE A 120 -3.06 0.13 -13.31
C ILE A 120 -3.83 1.41 -13.64
N THR A 121 -4.60 1.38 -14.70
CA THR A 121 -5.40 2.53 -15.16
C THR A 121 -6.91 2.30 -15.02
N GLU A 122 -7.33 1.04 -14.93
CA GLU A 122 -8.73 0.70 -14.82
C GLU A 122 -9.03 0.18 -13.41
N TRP A 123 -9.82 0.95 -12.67
CA TRP A 123 -10.22 0.62 -11.31
C TRP A 123 -11.73 0.45 -11.28
N VAL A 124 -12.18 -0.62 -10.66
CA VAL A 124 -13.61 -0.90 -10.47
C VAL A 124 -13.98 -0.53 -9.04
N ASP A 125 -15.02 0.29 -8.90
CA ASP A 125 -15.52 0.66 -7.58
C ASP A 125 -16.16 -0.56 -6.90
N ILE A 126 -15.91 -0.71 -5.61
CA ILE A 126 -16.50 -1.78 -4.79
C ILE A 126 -17.17 -1.16 -3.57
N GLU A 127 -17.98 -1.94 -2.87
CA GLU A 127 -18.53 -1.53 -1.59
C GLU A 127 -17.38 -1.20 -0.64
N PRO A 128 -17.29 0.04 -0.15
CA PRO A 128 -16.16 0.44 0.70
C PRO A 128 -16.11 -0.33 2.03
N TYR A 129 -14.90 -0.59 2.49
CA TYR A 129 -14.67 -1.14 3.82
C TYR A 129 -13.41 -0.53 4.40
N THR A 130 -13.24 -0.65 5.72
CA THR A 130 -12.08 -0.07 6.40
C THR A 130 -11.14 -1.14 6.92
N ILE A 131 -9.85 -0.80 6.91
CA ILE A 131 -8.79 -1.62 7.46
C ILE A 131 -7.88 -0.73 8.30
N LYS A 132 -6.95 -1.33 9.02
CA LYS A 132 -6.04 -0.60 9.91
C LYS A 132 -4.60 -1.01 9.72
N GLY A 133 -3.71 -0.08 9.99
CA GLY A 133 -2.30 -0.31 10.00
C GLY A 133 -1.56 0.75 10.79
N VAL A 134 -0.24 0.66 10.79
CA VAL A 134 0.62 1.63 11.47
C VAL A 134 1.62 2.21 10.47
N MET A 135 1.95 3.49 10.68
CA MET A 135 2.95 4.16 9.86
C MET A 135 4.34 3.66 10.24
N ARG A 136 5.07 3.16 9.25
CA ARG A 136 6.44 2.66 9.46
C ARG A 136 7.30 2.96 8.25
N LYS A 137 8.61 3.00 8.49
CA LYS A 137 9.60 3.03 7.42
C LYS A 137 10.31 1.69 7.33
N PHE A 138 10.62 1.29 6.11
CA PHE A 138 11.42 0.12 5.84
C PHE A 138 12.87 0.57 5.65
N GLU A 139 13.76 0.05 6.49
CA GLU A 139 15.17 0.38 6.48
C GLU A 139 15.99 -0.81 6.02
N LYS A 140 17.09 -0.51 5.36
CA LYS A 140 18.00 -1.57 4.92
C LYS A 140 19.04 -1.85 5.99
#